data_490456e8aacfe3a1acfce2f3b8d39534
#
_entry.id   490456e8aacfe3a1acfce2f3b8d39534
#
_cell.length_a   1.000
_cell.length_b   1.000
_cell.length_c   1.000
_cell.angle_alpha   90.00
_cell.angle_beta   90.00
_cell.angle_gamma   90.00
#
_symmetry.space_group_name_H-M   'P 1'
#
loop_
_entity.id
_entity.type
_entity.pdbx_description
1 polymer ?
#
loop_
_entity_poly.entity_id
_entity_poly.type
_entity_poly.pdbx_seq_one_letter_code
_entity_poly.pdbx_strand_id
1 'polypeptide(L)'
;MPTGRPECPFCEIVQQDDPVAREVYRDDHVVAFFPTEPAVLGHVLLVPRRHVPDIWSLKPEEAARLSRTSLRISSAIRDALVPDGLNVIQSNGEAATQSVPHLHIHLVPRWENDAMGPIWPDETDFSEAEKDKALQRVRGAVGNLAVEAP
;
A
#
# COMPACT_ATOMS: atom_id res chain seq x y z
N MET A 1 -17.11 -13.17 -16.56
CA MET A 1 -15.92 -13.92 -16.12
C MET A 1 -15.26 -13.17 -14.97
N PRO A 2 -15.04 -13.80 -13.85
CA PRO A 2 -14.29 -13.14 -12.77
C PRO A 2 -12.88 -12.82 -13.27
N THR A 3 -12.47 -11.57 -13.12
CA THR A 3 -11.15 -11.08 -13.56
C THR A 3 -10.04 -11.34 -12.55
N GLY A 4 -10.37 -11.98 -11.44
CA GLY A 4 -9.42 -12.31 -10.38
C GLY A 4 -8.85 -13.71 -10.51
N ARG A 5 -7.70 -13.94 -9.88
CA ARG A 5 -7.14 -15.28 -9.75
C ARG A 5 -7.90 -16.06 -8.68
N PRO A 6 -8.31 -17.33 -8.92
CA PRO A 6 -9.11 -18.12 -7.97
C PRO A 6 -8.51 -18.29 -6.58
N GLU A 7 -7.18 -18.15 -6.45
CA GLU A 7 -6.45 -18.36 -5.19
C GLU A 7 -6.03 -17.07 -4.50
N CYS A 8 -6.46 -15.89 -4.99
CA CYS A 8 -6.11 -14.61 -4.40
C CYS A 8 -7.16 -14.18 -3.37
N PRO A 9 -6.82 -14.09 -2.07
CA PRO A 9 -7.79 -13.72 -1.04
C PRO A 9 -8.35 -12.30 -1.23
N PHE A 10 -7.59 -11.39 -1.82
CA PHE A 10 -8.07 -10.03 -2.08
C PHE A 10 -9.01 -9.98 -3.30
N CYS A 11 -8.78 -10.79 -4.31
CA CYS A 11 -9.73 -10.96 -5.41
C CYS A 11 -11.08 -11.49 -4.92
N GLU A 12 -11.08 -12.40 -3.97
CA GLU A 12 -12.32 -12.91 -3.36
C GLU A 12 -13.09 -11.78 -2.66
N ILE A 13 -12.41 -10.95 -1.87
CA ILE A 13 -13.03 -9.80 -1.20
C ILE A 13 -13.58 -8.78 -2.22
N VAL A 14 -12.80 -8.49 -3.24
CA VAL A 14 -13.17 -7.54 -4.31
C VAL A 14 -14.43 -7.97 -5.06
N GLN A 15 -14.61 -9.26 -5.27
CA GLN A 15 -15.72 -9.83 -6.06
C GLN A 15 -17.01 -10.06 -5.26
N GLN A 16 -16.97 -9.99 -3.93
CA GLN A 16 -18.13 -10.24 -3.08
C GLN A 16 -19.02 -9.01 -2.99
N ASP A 17 -20.33 -9.19 -3.15
CA ASP A 17 -21.33 -8.13 -2.95
C ASP A 17 -21.58 -7.87 -1.46
N ASP A 18 -21.44 -8.90 -0.63
CA ASP A 18 -21.56 -8.83 0.84
C ASP A 18 -20.37 -9.57 1.46
N PRO A 19 -19.19 -8.93 1.49
CA PRO A 19 -17.98 -9.57 1.96
C PRO A 19 -18.00 -9.84 3.46
N VAL A 20 -17.51 -11.00 3.86
CA VAL A 20 -17.27 -11.36 5.27
C VAL A 20 -16.20 -10.46 5.89
N ALA A 21 -15.32 -9.88 5.05
CA ALA A 21 -14.31 -8.93 5.48
C ALA A 21 -14.94 -7.66 6.09
N ARG A 22 -14.24 -7.07 7.04
CA ARG A 22 -14.63 -5.78 7.63
C ARG A 22 -14.36 -4.65 6.65
N GLU A 23 -15.27 -4.49 5.71
CA GLU A 23 -15.15 -3.49 4.64
C GLU A 23 -15.39 -2.08 5.18
N VAL A 24 -14.52 -1.15 4.77
CA VAL A 24 -14.57 0.26 5.15
C VAL A 24 -15.13 1.12 4.02
N TYR A 25 -14.76 0.79 2.78
CA TYR A 25 -15.11 1.58 1.60
C TYR A 25 -15.04 0.74 0.33
N ARG A 26 -15.90 1.06 -0.63
CA ARG A 26 -15.91 0.41 -1.94
C ARG A 26 -16.38 1.39 -3.00
N ASP A 27 -15.68 1.42 -4.13
CA ASP A 27 -16.15 2.07 -5.36
C ASP A 27 -15.86 1.17 -6.58
N ASP A 28 -16.00 1.70 -7.78
CA ASP A 28 -15.79 0.93 -9.01
C ASP A 28 -14.33 0.49 -9.24
N HIS A 29 -13.38 1.05 -8.49
CA HIS A 29 -11.95 0.86 -8.73
C HIS A 29 -11.16 0.37 -7.52
N VAL A 30 -11.60 0.68 -6.32
CA VAL A 30 -10.86 0.44 -5.08
C VAL A 30 -11.79 -0.16 -4.02
N VAL A 31 -11.24 -1.09 -3.25
CA VAL A 31 -11.88 -1.62 -2.03
C VAL A 31 -10.94 -1.40 -0.85
N ALA A 32 -11.49 -0.98 0.28
CA ALA A 32 -10.76 -0.81 1.53
C ALA A 32 -11.42 -1.63 2.63
N PHE A 33 -10.60 -2.37 3.39
CA PHE A 33 -11.07 -3.26 4.44
C PHE A 33 -10.02 -3.46 5.53
N PHE A 34 -10.44 -3.92 6.69
CA PHE A 34 -9.50 -4.30 7.76
C PHE A 34 -8.91 -5.68 7.47
N PRO A 35 -7.59 -5.86 7.62
CA PRO A 35 -7.01 -7.20 7.57
C PRO A 35 -7.53 -8.06 8.73
N THR A 36 -7.48 -9.37 8.54
CA THR A 36 -7.89 -10.34 9.58
C THR A 36 -7.05 -10.21 10.84
N GLU A 37 -5.76 -9.96 10.67
CA GLU A 37 -4.80 -9.74 11.76
C GLU A 37 -4.18 -8.34 11.64
N PRO A 38 -4.86 -7.30 12.14
CA PRO A 38 -4.34 -5.94 12.03
C PRO A 38 -3.11 -5.72 12.91
N ALA A 39 -2.16 -4.92 12.42
CA ALA A 39 -0.99 -4.52 13.20
C ALA A 39 -1.36 -3.64 14.40
N VAL A 40 -2.40 -2.83 14.22
CA VAL A 40 -3.03 -2.00 15.24
C VAL A 40 -4.53 -1.92 14.94
N LEU A 41 -5.35 -1.54 15.91
CA LEU A 41 -6.77 -1.28 15.65
C LEU A 41 -6.92 -0.08 14.71
N GLY A 42 -7.71 -0.25 13.66
CA GLY A 42 -7.87 0.75 12.62
C GLY A 42 -6.91 0.64 11.44
N HIS A 43 -6.07 -0.40 11.41
CA HIS A 43 -5.25 -0.75 10.24
C HIS A 43 -6.15 -1.09 9.06
N VAL A 44 -6.05 -0.32 7.97
CA VAL A 44 -6.84 -0.49 6.75
C VAL A 44 -5.94 -0.92 5.60
N LEU A 45 -6.42 -1.85 4.80
CA LEU A 45 -5.83 -2.19 3.50
C LEU A 45 -6.66 -1.57 2.38
N LEU A 46 -6.00 -0.95 1.40
CA LEU A 46 -6.61 -0.53 0.15
C LEU A 46 -6.08 -1.39 -0.99
N VAL A 47 -6.99 -1.92 -1.80
CA VAL A 47 -6.64 -2.74 -2.95
C VAL A 47 -7.32 -2.21 -4.22
N PRO A 48 -6.64 -2.24 -5.39
CA PRO A 48 -7.32 -2.03 -6.66
C PRO A 48 -8.23 -3.23 -6.94
N ARG A 49 -9.37 -3.00 -7.57
CA ARG A 49 -10.29 -4.08 -7.95
C ARG A 49 -9.69 -4.99 -9.02
N ARG A 50 -8.91 -4.42 -9.94
CA ARG A 50 -8.14 -5.22 -10.89
C ARG A 50 -6.99 -5.91 -10.16
N HIS A 51 -6.79 -7.20 -10.43
CA HIS A 51 -5.65 -7.94 -9.88
C HIS A 51 -4.35 -7.42 -10.49
N VAL A 52 -3.56 -6.73 -9.67
CA VAL A 52 -2.23 -6.20 -9.99
C VAL A 52 -1.28 -6.71 -8.94
N PRO A 53 -0.21 -7.45 -9.29
CA PRO A 53 0.65 -8.04 -8.26
C PRO A 53 1.46 -6.99 -7.47
N ASP A 54 1.94 -5.94 -8.16
CA ASP A 54 2.90 -4.99 -7.60
C ASP A 54 2.80 -3.62 -8.30
N ILE A 55 3.62 -2.68 -7.83
CA ILE A 55 3.64 -1.31 -8.35
C ILE A 55 4.11 -1.22 -9.81
N TRP A 56 4.98 -2.13 -10.25
CA TRP A 56 5.52 -2.09 -11.62
C TRP A 56 4.47 -2.47 -12.66
N SER A 57 3.42 -3.17 -12.26
CA SER A 57 2.30 -3.54 -13.14
C SER A 57 1.10 -2.60 -13.03
N LEU A 58 1.18 -1.59 -12.16
CA LEU A 58 0.12 -0.62 -11.92
C LEU A 58 0.05 0.41 -13.04
N LYS A 59 -1.16 0.78 -13.44
CA LYS A 59 -1.39 1.87 -14.40
C LYS A 59 -1.42 3.22 -13.69
N PRO A 60 -1.00 4.33 -14.35
CA PRO A 60 -1.01 5.67 -13.75
C PRO A 60 -2.38 6.08 -13.19
N GLU A 61 -3.46 5.79 -13.90
CA GLU A 61 -4.82 6.11 -13.43
C GLU A 61 -5.20 5.34 -12.18
N GLU A 62 -4.78 4.08 -12.08
CA GLU A 62 -5.00 3.25 -10.88
C GLU A 62 -4.21 3.81 -9.70
N ALA A 63 -2.96 4.21 -9.93
CA ALA A 63 -2.13 4.84 -8.90
C ALA A 63 -2.78 6.14 -8.39
N ALA A 64 -3.31 6.98 -9.28
CA ALA A 64 -4.00 8.20 -8.92
C ALA A 64 -5.25 7.93 -8.07
N ARG A 65 -6.04 6.92 -8.41
CA ARG A 65 -7.24 6.53 -7.66
C ARG A 65 -6.91 5.99 -6.28
N LEU A 66 -5.91 5.12 -6.19
CA LEU A 66 -5.42 4.61 -4.91
C LEU A 66 -4.92 5.74 -4.01
N SER A 67 -4.19 6.70 -4.55
CA SER A 67 -3.69 7.85 -3.81
C SER A 67 -4.82 8.74 -3.27
N ARG A 68 -5.82 9.04 -4.10
CA ARG A 68 -7.00 9.82 -3.67
C ARG A 68 -7.79 9.11 -2.58
N THR A 69 -8.01 7.80 -2.73
CA THR A 69 -8.72 7.00 -1.73
C THR A 69 -7.92 6.90 -0.44
N SER A 70 -6.60 6.73 -0.53
CA SER A 70 -5.70 6.76 0.64
C SER A 70 -5.85 8.05 1.43
N LEU A 71 -5.87 9.19 0.75
CA LEU A 71 -6.06 10.50 1.39
C LEU A 71 -7.40 10.59 2.12
N ARG A 72 -8.49 10.16 1.48
CA ARG A 72 -9.84 10.19 2.07
C ARG A 72 -9.96 9.29 3.30
N ILE A 73 -9.50 8.05 3.19
CA ILE A 73 -9.58 7.08 4.30
C ILE A 73 -8.64 7.49 5.44
N SER A 74 -7.46 8.01 5.13
CA SER A 74 -6.53 8.53 6.15
C SER A 74 -7.14 9.68 6.95
N SER A 75 -7.85 10.58 6.28
CA SER A 75 -8.57 11.66 6.96
C SER A 75 -9.68 11.12 7.87
N ALA A 76 -10.43 10.12 7.41
CA ALA A 76 -11.45 9.47 8.22
C ALA A 76 -10.85 8.75 9.45
N ILE A 77 -9.71 8.06 9.27
CA ILE A 77 -8.99 7.41 10.39
C ILE A 77 -8.57 8.45 11.41
N ARG A 78 -7.98 9.56 10.98
CA ARG A 78 -7.56 10.65 11.86
C ARG A 78 -8.73 11.20 12.68
N ASP A 79 -9.84 11.45 12.03
CA ASP A 79 -11.01 12.05 12.69
C ASP A 79 -11.71 11.06 13.64
N ALA A 80 -11.74 9.78 13.28
CA ALA A 80 -12.44 8.77 14.07
C ALA A 80 -11.60 8.22 15.25
N LEU A 81 -10.30 8.03 15.06
CA LEU A 81 -9.44 7.31 16.01
C LEU A 81 -8.43 8.21 16.71
N VAL A 82 -8.22 9.42 16.22
CA VAL A 82 -7.30 10.43 16.79
C VAL A 82 -5.90 9.85 17.07
N PRO A 83 -5.22 9.22 16.08
CA PRO A 83 -3.89 8.69 16.29
C PRO A 83 -2.83 9.81 16.41
N ASP A 84 -1.68 9.48 16.98
CA ASP A 84 -0.52 10.38 17.06
C ASP A 84 0.18 10.52 15.69
N GLY A 85 0.04 9.52 14.83
CA GLY A 85 0.61 9.50 13.48
C GLY A 85 -0.04 8.47 12.58
N LEU A 86 0.44 8.40 11.33
CA LEU A 86 -0.03 7.43 10.35
C LEU A 86 1.13 6.99 9.47
N ASN A 87 1.25 5.68 9.25
CA ASN A 87 2.10 5.15 8.20
C ASN A 87 1.26 4.74 6.99
N VAL A 88 1.73 5.12 5.81
CA VAL A 88 1.21 4.66 4.52
C VAL A 88 2.29 3.79 3.90
N ILE A 89 2.02 2.49 3.79
CA ILE A 89 3.02 1.50 3.38
C ILE A 89 2.49 0.71 2.19
N GLN A 90 3.29 0.62 1.14
CA GLN A 90 3.05 -0.24 0.00
C GLN A 90 4.31 -1.05 -0.25
N SER A 91 4.20 -2.37 -0.24
CA SER A 91 5.34 -3.29 -0.35
C SER A 91 5.25 -4.12 -1.62
N ASN A 92 6.38 -4.31 -2.30
CA ASN A 92 6.48 -5.03 -3.56
C ASN A 92 7.55 -6.11 -3.44
N GLY A 93 7.13 -7.37 -3.55
CA GLY A 93 7.99 -8.53 -3.45
C GLY A 93 8.22 -9.01 -2.01
N GLU A 94 8.66 -10.26 -1.89
CA GLU A 94 8.87 -10.93 -0.59
C GLU A 94 9.94 -10.23 0.27
N ALA A 95 11.01 -9.75 -0.35
CA ALA A 95 12.08 -9.04 0.36
C ALA A 95 11.59 -7.75 1.03
N ALA A 96 10.50 -7.16 0.52
CA ALA A 96 9.83 -6.00 1.09
C ALA A 96 8.60 -6.38 1.94
N THR A 97 8.49 -7.66 2.33
CA THR A 97 7.41 -8.20 3.17
C THR A 97 6.02 -8.25 2.53
N GLN A 98 5.93 -8.26 1.21
CA GLN A 98 4.66 -8.50 0.52
C GLN A 98 4.28 -9.97 0.63
N SER A 99 3.23 -10.28 1.39
CA SER A 99 2.75 -11.66 1.61
C SER A 99 1.66 -12.07 0.61
N VAL A 100 0.88 -11.13 0.09
CA VAL A 100 -0.19 -11.38 -0.90
C VAL A 100 0.18 -10.70 -2.21
N PRO A 101 0.30 -11.45 -3.34
CA PRO A 101 0.66 -10.88 -4.63
C PRO A 101 -0.55 -10.23 -5.34
N HIS A 102 -1.20 -9.34 -4.67
CA HIS A 102 -2.21 -8.39 -5.12
C HIS A 102 -1.87 -7.08 -4.43
N LEU A 103 -1.50 -6.08 -5.20
CA LEU A 103 -1.04 -4.79 -4.66
C LEU A 103 -2.00 -4.27 -3.60
N HIS A 104 -1.47 -3.85 -2.49
CA HIS A 104 -2.25 -3.24 -1.42
C HIS A 104 -1.45 -2.16 -0.69
N ILE A 105 -2.18 -1.15 -0.25
CA ILE A 105 -1.66 -0.06 0.55
C ILE A 105 -2.15 -0.24 1.97
N HIS A 106 -1.22 -0.25 2.92
CA HIS A 106 -1.52 -0.24 4.35
C HIS A 106 -1.68 1.20 4.81
N LEU A 107 -2.79 1.51 5.47
CA LEU A 107 -2.97 2.71 6.25
C LEU A 107 -2.95 2.30 7.72
N VAL A 108 -1.91 2.67 8.43
CA VAL A 108 -1.66 2.19 9.79
C VAL A 108 -1.64 3.39 10.75
N PRO A 109 -2.71 3.61 11.52
CA PRO A 109 -2.68 4.63 12.55
C PRO A 109 -1.67 4.24 13.64
N ARG A 110 -0.91 5.23 14.11
CA ARG A 110 0.16 4.99 15.06
C ARG A 110 -0.06 5.79 16.34
N TRP A 111 0.24 5.14 17.46
CA TRP A 111 0.27 5.77 18.79
C TRP A 111 1.63 5.54 19.41
N GLU A 112 2.05 6.44 20.29
CA GLU A 112 3.26 6.22 21.05
C GLU A 112 3.16 4.89 21.82
N ASN A 113 4.22 4.08 21.75
CA ASN A 113 4.30 2.76 22.38
C ASN A 113 3.27 1.72 21.89
N ASP A 114 2.77 1.85 20.67
CA ASP A 114 1.96 0.81 20.05
C ASP A 114 2.77 -0.48 19.80
N ALA A 115 2.06 -1.60 19.57
CA ALA A 115 2.69 -2.92 19.43
C ALA A 115 3.48 -3.09 18.13
N MET A 116 3.31 -2.20 17.14
CA MET A 116 3.99 -2.31 15.85
C MET A 116 5.48 -1.97 15.94
N GLY A 117 5.86 -1.02 16.80
CA GLY A 117 7.24 -0.58 16.95
C GLY A 117 7.81 0.20 15.76
N PRO A 118 9.13 0.41 15.72
CA PRO A 118 9.80 1.18 14.66
C PRO A 118 9.84 0.41 13.34
N ILE A 119 9.78 1.16 12.23
CA ILE A 119 9.83 0.62 10.86
C ILE A 119 11.25 0.64 10.29
N TRP A 120 12.04 1.64 10.67
CA TRP A 120 13.37 1.89 10.13
C TRP A 120 14.44 1.26 11.01
N PRO A 121 15.57 0.82 10.42
CA PRO A 121 16.71 0.40 11.24
C PRO A 121 17.27 1.56 12.05
N ASP A 122 17.81 1.27 13.21
CA ASP A 122 18.38 2.31 14.11
C ASP A 122 19.61 2.97 13.46
N GLU A 123 20.49 2.16 12.86
CA GLU A 123 21.72 2.64 12.22
C GLU A 123 22.00 1.88 10.92
N THR A 124 22.68 2.55 10.00
CA THR A 124 23.23 1.94 8.78
C THR A 124 24.67 2.41 8.58
N ASP A 125 25.47 1.59 7.89
CA ASP A 125 26.92 1.77 7.76
C ASP A 125 27.34 1.94 6.28
N PHE A 126 26.61 2.75 5.52
CA PHE A 126 26.94 3.03 4.13
C PHE A 126 27.91 4.23 4.03
N SER A 127 29.03 4.03 3.33
CA SER A 127 29.97 5.09 3.03
C SER A 127 29.39 6.13 2.06
N GLU A 128 29.93 7.33 2.06
CA GLU A 128 29.52 8.38 1.11
C GLU A 128 29.71 7.92 -0.35
N ALA A 129 30.80 7.20 -0.63
CA ALA A 129 31.06 6.67 -1.97
C ALA A 129 30.00 5.64 -2.42
N GLU A 130 29.54 4.78 -1.53
CA GLU A 130 28.43 3.84 -1.84
C GLU A 130 27.13 4.56 -2.12
N LYS A 131 26.82 5.56 -1.32
CA LYS A 131 25.62 6.41 -1.52
C LYS A 131 25.67 7.13 -2.86
N ASP A 132 26.81 7.76 -3.20
CA ASP A 132 27.01 8.47 -4.46
C ASP A 132 26.90 7.54 -5.66
N LYS A 133 27.47 6.35 -5.58
CA LYS A 133 27.36 5.35 -6.64
C LYS A 133 25.92 4.91 -6.87
N ALA A 134 25.16 4.65 -5.80
CA ALA A 134 23.75 4.31 -5.89
C ALA A 134 22.94 5.47 -6.49
N LEU A 135 23.21 6.72 -6.05
CA LEU A 135 22.57 7.92 -6.57
C LEU A 135 22.75 8.07 -8.09
N GLN A 136 23.99 7.89 -8.57
CA GLN A 136 24.29 8.00 -10.00
C GLN A 136 23.53 6.96 -10.82
N ARG A 137 23.43 5.71 -10.32
CA ARG A 137 22.69 4.63 -11.00
C ARG A 137 21.20 4.95 -11.07
N VAL A 138 20.59 5.40 -9.98
CA VAL A 138 19.17 5.75 -9.95
C VAL A 138 18.88 6.95 -10.84
N ARG A 139 19.70 8.02 -10.75
CA ARG A 139 19.56 9.21 -11.62
C ARG A 139 19.66 8.86 -13.11
N GLY A 140 20.59 7.99 -13.47
CA GLY A 140 20.74 7.53 -14.85
C GLY A 140 19.49 6.81 -15.35
N ALA A 141 18.93 5.93 -14.54
CA ALA A 141 17.69 5.22 -14.86
C ALA A 141 16.48 6.18 -14.96
N VAL A 142 16.35 7.13 -14.04
CA VAL A 142 15.28 8.15 -14.06
C VAL A 142 15.37 8.99 -15.33
N GLY A 143 16.58 9.38 -15.76
CA GLY A 143 16.78 10.15 -17.00
C GLY A 143 16.37 9.41 -18.27
N ASN A 144 16.26 8.08 -18.22
CA ASN A 144 15.83 7.24 -19.33
C ASN A 144 14.33 6.92 -19.34
N LEU A 145 13.58 7.34 -18.31
CA LEU A 145 12.13 7.15 -18.29
C LEU A 145 11.45 8.03 -19.33
N ALA A 146 10.41 7.49 -19.99
CA ALA A 146 9.55 8.30 -20.84
C ALA A 146 8.86 9.39 -20.02
N VAL A 147 8.87 10.63 -20.52
CA VAL A 147 8.12 11.73 -19.92
C VAL A 147 6.64 11.49 -20.24
N GLU A 148 5.83 11.27 -19.20
CA GLU A 148 4.38 11.21 -19.37
C GLU A 148 3.88 12.62 -19.73
N ALA A 149 2.99 12.71 -20.73
CA ALA A 149 2.32 13.95 -21.06
C ALA A 149 1.44 14.40 -19.87
N PRO A 150 1.41 15.69 -19.54
CA PRO A 150 0.59 16.22 -18.47
C PRO A 150 -0.93 16.04 -18.67
#